data_646fc2a81b8ced00d7fe434aa5363d9f
#
_entry.id   646fc2a81b8ced00d7fe434aa5363d9f
#
_cell.length_a   1.000
_cell.length_b   1.000
_cell.length_c   1.000
_cell.angle_alpha   90.00
_cell.angle_beta   90.00
_cell.angle_gamma   90.00
#
_symmetry.space_group_name_H-M   'P 1'
#
loop_
_entity.id
_entity.type
_entity.pdbx_description
1 polymer ?
#
loop_
_entity_poly.entity_id
_entity_poly.type
_entity_poly.pdbx_seq_one_letter_code
_entity_poly.pdbx_strand_id
1 'polypeptide(L)'
;MVRGGKAYYAWCFFLMAIILVGLIFYLRQHDAGLIGTNLTDQVSWGLYIANFTYLVGMAAAAVLLVIPSYIYSFKPIKEIVILGELFAAASIVMAILFVMADLGRLDRFWHMLPFVGIMNFPQSLLAWDVLALNGYLFLNLFISVYLLVKFYYRKEPNWKFILPFILISIPMAVAIHTVTAFLYNGLAARPFWNASILAPRFLASALCSGPAIMIIIFQVIRKLSRFRIEDKALFKIAELIAYAMFLNLFLLGAELFKEYYSYTVHIDSFKYLFEGLHGHHPLVPWIWAAMAMNVIAFILFLIPQTRKRLTTLNLGCLLMIIGVWIEKGPGFVIPGFIPDPLGEISDYIPNALELMVSFGIWAAGLLVFTLLIK
;
A
#
# COMPACT_ATOMS: atom_id res chain seq x y z
N MET A 1 8.77 -11.07 -29.69
CA MET A 1 7.35 -10.81 -29.32
C MET A 1 6.84 -12.01 -28.56
N VAL A 2 6.54 -11.83 -27.28
CA VAL A 2 5.98 -12.88 -26.43
C VAL A 2 4.47 -12.93 -26.71
N ARG A 3 3.99 -13.97 -27.41
CA ARG A 3 2.55 -14.17 -27.68
C ARG A 3 1.87 -14.66 -26.39
N GLY A 4 0.86 -13.94 -25.92
CA GLY A 4 0.01 -14.37 -24.82
C GLY A 4 -0.92 -15.50 -25.24
N GLY A 5 -1.24 -16.42 -24.32
CA GLY A 5 -2.33 -17.38 -24.54
C GLY A 5 -3.71 -16.71 -24.49
N LYS A 6 -4.76 -17.42 -24.90
CA LYS A 6 -6.15 -16.92 -24.87
C LYS A 6 -6.56 -16.39 -23.47
N ALA A 7 -6.15 -17.08 -22.41
CA ALA A 7 -6.42 -16.68 -21.03
C ALA A 7 -5.77 -15.33 -20.65
N TYR A 8 -4.55 -15.04 -21.14
CA TYR A 8 -3.89 -13.77 -20.94
C TYR A 8 -4.67 -12.61 -21.57
N TYR A 9 -5.09 -12.76 -22.82
CA TYR A 9 -5.87 -11.72 -23.49
C TYR A 9 -7.26 -11.55 -22.87
N ALA A 10 -7.91 -12.64 -22.45
CA ALA A 10 -9.18 -12.58 -21.72
C ALA A 10 -9.03 -11.83 -20.40
N TRP A 11 -7.94 -12.08 -19.66
CA TRP A 11 -7.62 -11.36 -18.43
C TRP A 11 -7.38 -9.86 -18.68
N CYS A 12 -6.56 -9.51 -19.67
CA CYS A 12 -6.33 -8.10 -20.02
C CYS A 12 -7.63 -7.42 -20.45
N PHE A 13 -8.48 -8.09 -21.24
CA PHE A 13 -9.78 -7.55 -21.65
C PHE A 13 -10.72 -7.34 -20.45
N PHE A 14 -10.76 -8.28 -19.52
CA PHE A 14 -11.53 -8.15 -18.28
C PHE A 14 -11.08 -6.94 -17.45
N LEU A 15 -9.77 -6.77 -17.25
CA LEU A 15 -9.24 -5.62 -16.55
C LEU A 15 -9.56 -4.30 -17.27
N MET A 16 -9.41 -4.27 -18.61
CA MET A 16 -9.77 -3.10 -19.42
C MET A 16 -11.25 -2.74 -19.30
N ALA A 17 -12.14 -3.72 -19.23
CA ALA A 17 -13.58 -3.46 -19.02
C ALA A 17 -13.83 -2.79 -17.66
N ILE A 18 -13.18 -3.26 -16.58
CA ILE A 18 -13.31 -2.63 -15.25
C ILE A 18 -12.72 -1.21 -15.26
N ILE A 19 -11.57 -1.01 -15.92
CA ILE A 19 -10.95 0.32 -16.06
C ILE A 19 -11.89 1.28 -16.78
N LEU A 20 -12.54 0.85 -17.87
CA LEU A 20 -13.49 1.67 -18.61
C LEU A 20 -14.69 2.07 -17.75
N VAL A 21 -15.24 1.14 -16.97
CA VAL A 21 -16.31 1.45 -16.02
C VAL A 21 -15.81 2.47 -14.98
N GLY A 22 -14.67 2.24 -14.35
CA GLY A 22 -14.08 3.18 -13.40
C GLY A 22 -13.84 4.56 -13.99
N LEU A 23 -13.35 4.63 -15.25
CA LEU A 23 -13.14 5.88 -15.97
C LEU A 23 -14.45 6.64 -16.23
N ILE A 24 -15.53 5.94 -16.58
CA ILE A 24 -16.86 6.57 -16.77
C ILE A 24 -17.32 7.22 -15.47
N PHE A 25 -17.17 6.54 -14.34
CA PHE A 25 -17.54 7.10 -13.03
C PHE A 25 -16.60 8.24 -12.62
N TYR A 26 -15.30 8.16 -12.92
CA TYR A 26 -14.34 9.23 -12.69
C TYR A 26 -14.67 10.49 -13.50
N LEU A 27 -15.03 10.35 -14.78
CA LEU A 27 -15.45 11.49 -15.60
C LEU A 27 -16.70 12.17 -15.03
N ARG A 28 -17.67 11.42 -14.53
CA ARG A 28 -18.82 11.98 -13.81
C ARG A 28 -18.41 12.74 -12.55
N GLN A 29 -17.46 12.18 -11.78
CA GLN A 29 -16.90 12.89 -10.62
C GLN A 29 -16.16 14.16 -11.03
N HIS A 30 -15.40 14.12 -12.11
CA HIS A 30 -14.67 15.29 -12.61
C HIS A 30 -15.61 16.43 -13.02
N ASP A 31 -16.72 16.12 -13.67
CA ASP A 31 -17.71 17.10 -14.11
C ASP A 31 -18.50 17.68 -12.91
N ALA A 32 -18.90 16.85 -11.97
CA ALA A 32 -19.65 17.26 -10.78
C ALA A 32 -18.76 17.86 -9.68
N GLY A 33 -17.45 17.57 -9.69
CA GLY A 33 -16.55 17.81 -8.58
C GLY A 33 -16.69 16.76 -7.46
N LEU A 34 -15.96 16.95 -6.37
CA LEU A 34 -16.00 16.04 -5.21
C LEU A 34 -17.36 16.00 -4.49
N ILE A 35 -18.27 16.93 -4.79
CA ILE A 35 -19.65 16.92 -4.29
C ILE A 35 -20.43 15.66 -4.74
N GLY A 36 -19.98 15.00 -5.81
CA GLY A 36 -20.52 13.72 -6.26
C GLY A 36 -20.14 12.53 -5.39
N THR A 37 -19.16 12.69 -4.50
CA THR A 37 -18.70 11.71 -3.51
C THR A 37 -19.41 11.89 -2.18
N ASN A 38 -19.16 11.02 -1.22
CA ASN A 38 -19.62 11.20 0.16
C ASN A 38 -18.57 11.93 1.04
N LEU A 39 -17.53 12.51 0.43
CA LEU A 39 -16.61 13.40 1.14
C LEU A 39 -17.33 14.67 1.57
N THR A 40 -16.96 15.17 2.73
CA THR A 40 -17.48 16.41 3.33
C THR A 40 -16.32 17.32 3.72
N ASP A 41 -16.62 18.57 4.07
CA ASP A 41 -15.62 19.49 4.59
C ASP A 41 -15.00 18.97 5.90
N GLN A 42 -15.78 18.24 6.71
CA GLN A 42 -15.34 17.64 7.97
C GLN A 42 -14.46 16.40 7.71
N VAL A 43 -14.84 15.53 6.76
CA VAL A 43 -14.11 14.32 6.38
C VAL A 43 -13.70 14.42 4.91
N SER A 44 -12.60 15.13 4.68
CA SER A 44 -12.13 15.45 3.33
C SER A 44 -11.29 14.34 2.68
N TRP A 45 -10.84 13.35 3.44
CA TRP A 45 -10.12 12.16 2.95
C TRP A 45 -10.92 10.89 3.29
N GLY A 46 -11.32 10.16 2.26
CA GLY A 46 -12.11 8.94 2.39
C GLY A 46 -11.42 7.73 1.77
N LEU A 47 -12.18 6.96 0.99
CA LEU A 47 -11.74 5.70 0.39
C LEU A 47 -10.51 5.86 -0.53
N TYR A 48 -10.37 6.97 -1.26
CA TYR A 48 -9.24 7.17 -2.16
C TYR A 48 -7.93 7.28 -1.39
N ILE A 49 -7.88 8.11 -0.37
CA ILE A 49 -6.69 8.29 0.46
C ILE A 49 -6.44 7.07 1.36
N ALA A 50 -7.48 6.36 1.77
CA ALA A 50 -7.35 5.07 2.44
C ALA A 50 -6.62 4.03 1.57
N ASN A 51 -6.98 3.91 0.29
CA ASN A 51 -6.28 3.05 -0.66
C ASN A 51 -4.87 3.55 -0.98
N PHE A 52 -4.66 4.85 -1.13
CA PHE A 52 -3.34 5.44 -1.30
C PHE A 52 -2.39 5.04 -0.16
N THR A 53 -2.81 5.25 1.08
CA THR A 53 -2.02 4.92 2.28
C THR A 53 -1.61 3.44 2.33
N TYR A 54 -2.54 2.56 1.98
CA TYR A 54 -2.28 1.14 1.90
C TYR A 54 -1.31 0.76 0.78
N LEU A 55 -1.47 1.36 -0.42
CA LEU A 55 -0.67 1.07 -1.60
C LEU A 55 0.78 1.54 -1.49
N VAL A 56 1.02 2.67 -0.81
CA VAL A 56 2.40 3.09 -0.49
C VAL A 56 3.09 2.00 0.35
N GLY A 57 2.36 1.36 1.28
CA GLY A 57 2.84 0.21 2.02
C GLY A 57 3.19 -0.99 1.14
N MET A 58 2.32 -1.30 0.20
CA MET A 58 2.58 -2.37 -0.76
C MET A 58 3.85 -2.11 -1.58
N ALA A 59 4.07 -0.87 -2.00
CA ALA A 59 5.26 -0.50 -2.76
C ALA A 59 6.54 -0.65 -1.93
N ALA A 60 6.56 -0.16 -0.69
CA ALA A 60 7.72 -0.27 0.20
C ALA A 60 8.09 -1.73 0.54
N ALA A 61 7.12 -2.64 0.47
CA ALA A 61 7.30 -4.05 0.81
C ALA A 61 8.33 -4.78 -0.09
N ALA A 62 8.64 -4.27 -1.28
CA ALA A 62 9.67 -4.84 -2.14
C ALA A 62 11.04 -4.92 -1.44
N VAL A 63 11.34 -4.00 -0.51
CA VAL A 63 12.59 -4.00 0.25
C VAL A 63 12.79 -5.30 1.05
N LEU A 64 11.70 -5.95 1.46
CA LEU A 64 11.74 -7.23 2.15
C LEU A 64 12.31 -8.36 1.27
N LEU A 65 12.28 -8.21 -0.06
CA LEU A 65 12.92 -9.11 -1.01
C LEU A 65 14.34 -8.63 -1.38
N VAL A 66 14.53 -7.31 -1.47
CA VAL A 66 15.82 -6.68 -1.86
C VAL A 66 16.92 -7.02 -0.87
N ILE A 67 16.67 -6.88 0.44
CA ILE A 67 17.66 -7.13 1.48
C ILE A 67 18.14 -8.59 1.49
N PRO A 68 17.30 -9.63 1.58
CA PRO A 68 17.76 -11.02 1.52
C PRO A 68 18.41 -11.39 0.20
N SER A 69 17.97 -10.80 -0.91
CA SER A 69 18.46 -11.10 -2.26
C SER A 69 19.87 -10.56 -2.50
N TYR A 70 20.06 -9.27 -2.29
CA TYR A 70 21.29 -8.59 -2.69
C TYR A 70 22.33 -8.48 -1.56
N ILE A 71 21.89 -8.33 -0.30
CA ILE A 71 22.81 -8.22 0.85
C ILE A 71 23.20 -9.61 1.36
N TYR A 72 22.21 -10.49 1.57
CA TYR A 72 22.47 -11.83 2.11
C TYR A 72 22.61 -12.91 1.05
N SER A 73 22.46 -12.58 -0.24
CA SER A 73 22.60 -13.52 -1.38
C SER A 73 21.75 -14.79 -1.26
N PHE A 74 20.56 -14.70 -0.65
CA PHE A 74 19.66 -15.83 -0.47
C PHE A 74 19.02 -16.20 -1.81
N LYS A 75 19.55 -17.25 -2.46
CA LYS A 75 19.19 -17.66 -3.83
C LYS A 75 17.68 -17.75 -4.10
N PRO A 76 16.84 -18.40 -3.27
CA PRO A 76 15.42 -18.54 -3.58
C PRO A 76 14.69 -17.22 -3.71
N ILE A 77 15.07 -16.18 -2.96
CA ILE A 77 14.48 -14.82 -3.07
C ILE A 77 15.15 -14.05 -4.21
N LYS A 78 16.43 -14.26 -4.48
CA LYS A 78 17.14 -13.61 -5.57
C LYS A 78 16.52 -13.87 -6.95
N GLU A 79 15.94 -15.05 -7.15
CA GLU A 79 15.29 -15.42 -8.40
C GLU A 79 13.97 -14.68 -8.63
N ILE A 80 13.33 -14.18 -7.59
CA ILE A 80 12.00 -13.55 -7.64
C ILE A 80 12.00 -12.06 -7.31
N VAL A 81 13.14 -11.48 -6.92
CA VAL A 81 13.22 -10.09 -6.46
C VAL A 81 12.74 -9.08 -7.51
N ILE A 82 13.05 -9.30 -8.78
CA ILE A 82 12.61 -8.44 -9.88
C ILE A 82 11.07 -8.38 -9.95
N LEU A 83 10.37 -9.50 -9.70
CA LEU A 83 8.91 -9.50 -9.65
C LEU A 83 8.38 -8.62 -8.52
N GLY A 84 9.08 -8.58 -7.39
CA GLY A 84 8.76 -7.68 -6.28
C GLY A 84 8.97 -6.20 -6.62
N GLU A 85 10.06 -5.87 -7.32
CA GLU A 85 10.34 -4.50 -7.77
C GLU A 85 9.31 -4.01 -8.80
N LEU A 86 8.90 -4.88 -9.75
CA LEU A 86 7.83 -4.56 -10.71
C LEU A 86 6.47 -4.41 -10.03
N PHE A 87 6.21 -5.22 -8.99
CA PHE A 87 5.01 -5.07 -8.17
C PHE A 87 4.99 -3.75 -7.40
N ALA A 88 6.14 -3.34 -6.85
CA ALA A 88 6.28 -2.03 -6.21
C ALA A 88 6.00 -0.90 -7.19
N ALA A 89 6.54 -0.96 -8.39
CA ALA A 89 6.29 0.04 -9.43
C ALA A 89 4.78 0.13 -9.76
N ALA A 90 4.10 -0.99 -9.96
CA ALA A 90 2.65 -1.02 -10.20
C ALA A 90 1.85 -0.45 -9.01
N SER A 91 2.28 -0.74 -7.77
CA SER A 91 1.64 -0.21 -6.56
C SER A 91 1.78 1.30 -6.43
N ILE A 92 2.94 1.87 -6.81
CA ILE A 92 3.13 3.33 -6.82
C ILE A 92 2.25 3.98 -7.88
N VAL A 93 2.13 3.39 -9.07
CA VAL A 93 1.23 3.91 -10.11
C VAL A 93 -0.20 3.95 -9.59
N MET A 94 -0.68 2.89 -8.93
CA MET A 94 -2.01 2.90 -8.30
C MET A 94 -2.13 3.98 -7.22
N ALA A 95 -1.12 4.13 -6.36
CA ALA A 95 -1.11 5.14 -5.30
C ALA A 95 -1.24 6.56 -5.89
N ILE A 96 -0.47 6.87 -6.93
CA ILE A 96 -0.55 8.16 -7.64
C ILE A 96 -1.95 8.36 -8.25
N LEU A 97 -2.54 7.34 -8.88
CA LEU A 97 -3.89 7.44 -9.46
C LEU A 97 -4.96 7.69 -8.39
N PHE A 98 -4.83 7.13 -7.17
CA PHE A 98 -5.73 7.42 -6.07
C PHE A 98 -5.61 8.86 -5.56
N VAL A 99 -4.40 9.38 -5.44
CA VAL A 99 -4.20 10.81 -5.13
C VAL A 99 -4.80 11.71 -6.22
N MET A 100 -4.60 11.36 -7.50
CA MET A 100 -5.19 12.10 -8.61
C MET A 100 -6.72 12.09 -8.59
N ALA A 101 -7.34 10.98 -8.17
CA ALA A 101 -8.80 10.90 -8.03
C ALA A 101 -9.33 11.77 -6.88
N ASP A 102 -8.54 11.99 -5.83
CA ASP A 102 -8.89 12.80 -4.66
C ASP A 102 -8.65 14.31 -4.87
N LEU A 103 -7.80 14.71 -5.82
CA LEU A 103 -7.38 16.11 -5.99
C LEU A 103 -8.50 17.06 -6.45
N GLY A 104 -9.63 16.58 -6.92
CA GLY A 104 -10.76 17.39 -7.42
C GLY A 104 -10.45 18.19 -8.69
N ARG A 105 -9.30 18.82 -8.79
CA ARG A 105 -8.84 19.66 -9.94
C ARG A 105 -7.58 19.10 -10.57
N LEU A 106 -7.72 17.92 -11.18
CA LEU A 106 -6.61 17.21 -11.84
C LEU A 106 -5.97 18.02 -12.97
N ASP A 107 -6.74 18.90 -13.63
CA ASP A 107 -6.26 19.82 -14.65
C ASP A 107 -5.12 20.74 -14.19
N ARG A 108 -4.93 20.89 -12.85
CA ARG A 108 -3.88 21.70 -12.25
C ARG A 108 -2.69 20.91 -11.72
N PHE A 109 -2.62 19.59 -11.93
CA PHE A 109 -1.54 18.76 -11.38
C PHE A 109 -0.15 19.22 -11.84
N TRP A 110 -0.05 19.84 -13.01
CA TRP A 110 1.20 20.36 -13.56
C TRP A 110 1.86 21.41 -12.66
N HIS A 111 1.11 22.07 -11.75
CA HIS A 111 1.67 22.98 -10.75
C HIS A 111 2.65 22.25 -9.80
N MET A 112 2.56 20.93 -9.68
CA MET A 112 3.49 20.14 -8.88
C MET A 112 4.74 19.67 -9.64
N LEU A 113 4.81 19.95 -10.96
CA LEU A 113 5.99 19.59 -11.74
C LEU A 113 7.11 20.59 -11.48
N PRO A 114 8.34 20.12 -11.15
CA PRO A 114 9.50 20.98 -11.02
C PRO A 114 9.71 21.78 -12.31
N PHE A 115 10.12 23.04 -12.18
CA PHE A 115 10.41 23.99 -13.27
C PHE A 115 9.18 24.53 -14.04
N VAL A 116 8.02 23.90 -13.97
CA VAL A 116 6.78 24.33 -14.62
C VAL A 116 5.84 24.98 -13.61
N GLY A 117 5.73 24.39 -12.44
CA GLY A 117 4.95 24.90 -11.32
C GLY A 117 5.80 25.32 -10.13
N ILE A 118 5.14 25.73 -9.04
CA ILE A 118 5.78 26.07 -7.75
C ILE A 118 5.53 24.94 -6.79
N MET A 119 6.53 24.09 -6.57
CA MET A 119 6.41 22.90 -5.75
C MET A 119 6.44 23.17 -4.23
N ASN A 120 6.80 24.38 -3.80
CA ASN A 120 6.99 24.79 -2.41
C ASN A 120 7.86 23.81 -1.57
N PHE A 121 8.90 23.27 -2.18
CA PHE A 121 9.88 22.44 -1.51
C PHE A 121 10.92 23.34 -0.79
N PRO A 122 11.31 23.05 0.45
CA PRO A 122 11.00 21.91 1.30
C PRO A 122 9.81 22.09 2.27
N GLN A 123 9.04 23.16 2.18
CA GLN A 123 7.99 23.49 3.16
C GLN A 123 6.76 22.60 3.05
N SER A 124 6.43 22.13 1.85
CA SER A 124 5.25 21.28 1.60
C SER A 124 5.57 19.80 1.79
N LEU A 125 4.91 19.13 2.73
CA LEU A 125 5.00 17.67 2.91
C LEU A 125 4.48 16.90 1.67
N LEU A 126 3.49 17.46 0.97
CA LEU A 126 3.02 16.87 -0.29
C LEU A 126 4.12 16.89 -1.36
N ALA A 127 4.94 17.94 -1.41
CA ALA A 127 6.08 18.00 -2.32
C ALA A 127 7.12 16.92 -2.00
N TRP A 128 7.38 16.66 -0.70
CA TRP A 128 8.25 15.54 -0.29
C TRP A 128 7.69 14.19 -0.73
N ASP A 129 6.38 13.98 -0.57
CA ASP A 129 5.73 12.71 -0.94
C ASP A 129 5.78 12.48 -2.45
N VAL A 130 5.53 13.51 -3.26
CA VAL A 130 5.66 13.44 -4.73
C VAL A 130 7.09 13.09 -5.14
N LEU A 131 8.11 13.72 -4.53
CA LEU A 131 9.52 13.42 -4.85
C LEU A 131 9.89 12.01 -4.41
N ALA A 132 9.48 11.58 -3.23
CA ALA A 132 9.79 10.25 -2.70
C ALA A 132 9.13 9.14 -3.55
N LEU A 133 7.84 9.26 -3.86
CA LEU A 133 7.10 8.28 -4.67
C LEU A 133 7.67 8.17 -6.08
N ASN A 134 7.87 9.29 -6.78
CA ASN A 134 8.41 9.28 -8.14
C ASN A 134 9.87 8.82 -8.18
N GLY A 135 10.69 9.24 -7.20
CA GLY A 135 12.07 8.77 -7.08
C GLY A 135 12.15 7.26 -6.85
N TYR A 136 11.30 6.71 -5.99
CA TYR A 136 11.26 5.26 -5.75
C TYR A 136 10.70 4.49 -6.94
N LEU A 137 9.69 5.03 -7.63
CA LEU A 137 9.17 4.48 -8.89
C LEU A 137 10.28 4.39 -9.94
N PHE A 138 11.01 5.48 -10.13
CA PHE A 138 12.14 5.52 -11.08
C PHE A 138 13.19 4.48 -10.73
N LEU A 139 13.61 4.36 -9.46
CA LEU A 139 14.60 3.38 -9.04
C LEU A 139 14.14 1.94 -9.31
N ASN A 140 12.92 1.59 -8.94
CA ASN A 140 12.39 0.23 -9.17
C ASN A 140 12.32 -0.10 -10.67
N LEU A 141 11.83 0.82 -11.50
CA LEU A 141 11.78 0.62 -12.94
C LEU A 141 13.18 0.55 -13.54
N PHE A 142 14.09 1.44 -13.16
CA PHE A 142 15.46 1.48 -13.69
C PHE A 142 16.22 0.20 -13.36
N ILE A 143 16.18 -0.25 -12.09
CA ILE A 143 16.87 -1.48 -11.67
C ILE A 143 16.28 -2.68 -12.41
N SER A 144 14.95 -2.83 -12.41
CA SER A 144 14.28 -3.95 -13.05
C SER A 144 14.54 -3.99 -14.56
N VAL A 145 14.39 -2.87 -15.27
CA VAL A 145 14.63 -2.79 -16.72
C VAL A 145 16.09 -3.10 -17.04
N TYR A 146 17.04 -2.53 -16.29
CA TYR A 146 18.45 -2.82 -16.49
C TYR A 146 18.77 -4.30 -16.38
N LEU A 147 18.28 -4.95 -15.31
CA LEU A 147 18.52 -6.38 -15.08
C LEU A 147 17.84 -7.26 -16.14
N LEU A 148 16.59 -6.93 -16.51
CA LEU A 148 15.85 -7.65 -17.56
C LEU A 148 16.52 -7.53 -18.93
N VAL A 149 17.00 -6.34 -19.30
CA VAL A 149 17.74 -6.12 -20.55
C VAL A 149 19.05 -6.94 -20.57
N LYS A 150 19.80 -6.96 -19.47
CA LYS A 150 21.00 -7.80 -19.35
C LYS A 150 20.68 -9.29 -19.49
N PHE A 151 19.62 -9.74 -18.82
CA PHE A 151 19.15 -11.12 -18.92
C PHE A 151 18.73 -11.49 -20.34
N TYR A 152 17.98 -10.60 -21.01
CA TYR A 152 17.52 -10.80 -22.39
C TYR A 152 18.71 -11.00 -23.36
N TYR A 153 19.75 -10.18 -23.25
CA TYR A 153 20.96 -10.29 -24.05
C TYR A 153 21.96 -11.33 -23.54
N ARG A 154 21.59 -12.10 -22.51
CA ARG A 154 22.48 -13.11 -21.87
C ARG A 154 23.83 -12.55 -21.44
N LYS A 155 23.86 -11.28 -21.00
CA LYS A 155 25.04 -10.58 -20.49
C LYS A 155 24.97 -10.47 -18.98
N GLU A 156 26.14 -10.64 -18.33
CA GLU A 156 26.23 -10.40 -16.90
C GLU A 156 26.01 -8.91 -16.58
N PRO A 157 25.24 -8.59 -15.51
CA PRO A 157 25.07 -7.21 -15.08
C PRO A 157 26.39 -6.63 -14.58
N ASN A 158 26.64 -5.35 -14.87
CA ASN A 158 27.74 -4.65 -14.24
C ASN A 158 27.36 -4.29 -12.79
N TRP A 159 27.76 -5.13 -11.86
CA TRP A 159 27.45 -4.99 -10.44
C TRP A 159 28.00 -3.69 -9.85
N LYS A 160 29.16 -3.20 -10.30
CA LYS A 160 29.72 -1.92 -9.84
C LYS A 160 28.82 -0.74 -10.22
N PHE A 161 28.08 -0.87 -11.32
CA PHE A 161 27.15 0.16 -11.79
C PHE A 161 25.80 0.08 -11.10
N ILE A 162 25.17 -1.11 -11.03
CA ILE A 162 23.78 -1.25 -10.56
C ILE A 162 23.66 -1.31 -9.03
N LEU A 163 24.69 -1.80 -8.32
CA LEU A 163 24.65 -1.96 -6.87
C LEU A 163 24.37 -0.66 -6.10
N PRO A 164 24.95 0.50 -6.44
CA PRO A 164 24.61 1.76 -5.77
C PRO A 164 23.11 2.09 -5.85
N PHE A 165 22.46 1.86 -6.99
CA PHE A 165 21.02 2.11 -7.14
C PHE A 165 20.18 1.14 -6.29
N ILE A 166 20.56 -0.14 -6.22
CA ILE A 166 19.95 -1.13 -5.34
C ILE A 166 20.11 -0.72 -3.88
N LEU A 167 21.29 -0.28 -3.46
CA LEU A 167 21.52 0.17 -2.09
C LEU A 167 20.73 1.44 -1.75
N ILE A 168 20.57 2.37 -2.70
CA ILE A 168 19.75 3.59 -2.53
C ILE A 168 18.26 3.23 -2.48
N SER A 169 17.79 2.18 -3.18
CA SER A 169 16.38 1.79 -3.14
C SER A 169 15.92 1.36 -1.75
N ILE A 170 16.81 0.88 -0.89
CA ILE A 170 16.49 0.46 0.49
C ILE A 170 16.06 1.66 1.35
N PRO A 171 16.89 2.71 1.56
CA PRO A 171 16.45 3.88 2.30
C PRO A 171 15.30 4.62 1.59
N MET A 172 15.20 4.58 0.27
CA MET A 172 14.06 5.15 -0.45
C MET A 172 12.74 4.43 -0.15
N ALA A 173 12.75 3.11 0.01
CA ALA A 173 11.56 2.35 0.44
C ALA A 173 11.11 2.74 1.87
N VAL A 174 12.06 3.02 2.75
CA VAL A 174 11.75 3.58 4.08
C VAL A 174 11.26 5.02 3.96
N ALA A 175 11.89 5.82 3.10
CA ALA A 175 11.56 7.22 2.92
C ALA A 175 10.12 7.44 2.41
N ILE A 176 9.66 6.69 1.38
CA ILE A 176 8.27 6.84 0.89
C ILE A 176 7.27 6.63 2.02
N HIS A 177 7.51 5.68 2.90
CA HIS A 177 6.61 5.37 4.01
C HIS A 177 6.66 6.40 5.13
N THR A 178 7.87 6.86 5.44
CA THR A 178 8.10 7.87 6.47
C THR A 178 7.51 9.22 6.05
N VAL A 179 7.71 9.61 4.79
CA VAL A 179 7.17 10.87 4.26
C VAL A 179 5.64 10.83 4.21
N THR A 180 5.05 9.73 3.73
CA THR A 180 3.59 9.56 3.75
C THR A 180 3.04 9.58 5.19
N ALA A 181 3.73 8.97 6.17
CA ALA A 181 3.34 9.08 7.57
C ALA A 181 3.41 10.53 8.08
N PHE A 182 4.42 11.29 7.67
CA PHE A 182 4.56 12.71 8.03
C PHE A 182 3.51 13.61 7.39
N LEU A 183 2.93 13.22 6.25
CA LEU A 183 1.79 13.90 5.65
C LEU A 183 0.62 13.99 6.63
N TYR A 184 0.36 12.92 7.38
CA TYR A 184 -0.64 12.87 8.44
C TYR A 184 -0.15 13.53 9.74
N ASN A 185 1.05 13.17 10.17
CA ASN A 185 1.63 13.65 11.43
C ASN A 185 1.82 15.17 11.45
N GLY A 186 2.06 15.79 10.30
CA GLY A 186 2.19 17.26 10.16
C GLY A 186 0.89 18.04 10.40
N LEU A 187 -0.25 17.35 10.52
CA LEU A 187 -1.54 17.98 10.80
C LEU A 187 -1.80 18.07 12.31
N ALA A 188 -1.19 19.06 12.95
CA ALA A 188 -1.24 19.23 14.41
C ALA A 188 -2.66 19.36 14.98
N ALA A 189 -3.62 19.87 14.18
CA ALA A 189 -5.03 19.97 14.56
C ALA A 189 -5.78 18.64 14.51
N ARG A 190 -5.10 17.54 14.12
CA ARG A 190 -5.66 16.19 14.04
C ARG A 190 -4.92 15.26 15.01
N PRO A 191 -5.33 15.23 16.28
CA PRO A 191 -4.61 14.53 17.35
C PRO A 191 -4.34 13.06 17.04
N PHE A 192 -5.28 12.34 16.46
CA PHE A 192 -5.16 10.92 16.11
C PHE A 192 -3.94 10.61 15.22
N TRP A 193 -3.57 11.52 14.32
CA TRP A 193 -2.43 11.35 13.45
C TRP A 193 -1.13 11.94 14.02
N ASN A 194 -1.22 12.85 14.98
CA ASN A 194 -0.07 13.51 15.56
C ASN A 194 0.59 12.62 16.64
N ALA A 195 1.20 11.53 16.18
CA ALA A 195 1.87 10.56 17.04
C ALA A 195 3.25 10.17 16.47
N SER A 196 4.31 10.32 17.28
CA SER A 196 5.69 10.00 16.87
C SER A 196 5.90 8.54 16.45
N ILE A 197 5.04 7.63 16.91
CA ILE A 197 5.07 6.20 16.58
C ILE A 197 4.52 5.89 15.18
N LEU A 198 3.92 6.88 14.50
CA LEU A 198 3.19 6.67 13.26
C LEU A 198 4.09 6.13 12.13
N ALA A 199 5.27 6.72 11.90
CA ALA A 199 6.18 6.27 10.85
C ALA A 199 6.70 4.83 11.07
N PRO A 200 7.20 4.44 12.26
CA PRO A 200 7.51 3.05 12.58
C PRO A 200 6.34 2.09 12.38
N ARG A 201 5.13 2.47 12.78
CA ARG A 201 3.92 1.66 12.63
C ARG A 201 3.53 1.49 11.16
N PHE A 202 3.66 2.55 10.34
CA PHE A 202 3.46 2.46 8.89
C PHE A 202 4.42 1.46 8.25
N LEU A 203 5.70 1.54 8.58
CA LEU A 203 6.70 0.63 8.04
C LEU A 203 6.44 -0.82 8.45
N ALA A 204 6.12 -1.08 9.73
CA ALA A 204 5.83 -2.43 10.21
C ALA A 204 4.64 -3.05 9.46
N SER A 205 3.53 -2.31 9.30
CA SER A 205 2.34 -2.79 8.60
C SER A 205 2.57 -3.00 7.08
N ALA A 206 3.42 -2.18 6.45
CA ALA A 206 3.82 -2.35 5.07
C ALA A 206 4.49 -3.69 4.81
N LEU A 207 5.41 -4.06 5.71
CA LEU A 207 6.12 -5.34 5.66
C LEU A 207 5.23 -6.55 6.01
N CYS A 208 3.95 -6.34 6.32
CA CYS A 208 2.95 -7.39 6.50
C CYS A 208 2.15 -7.64 5.22
N SER A 209 1.34 -6.67 4.80
CA SER A 209 0.35 -6.86 3.72
C SER A 209 0.98 -6.96 2.33
N GLY A 210 1.98 -6.13 2.01
CA GLY A 210 2.62 -6.15 0.70
C GLY A 210 3.26 -7.51 0.38
N PRO A 211 4.13 -8.07 1.25
CA PRO A 211 4.68 -9.40 1.04
C PRO A 211 3.63 -10.51 1.05
N ALA A 212 2.52 -10.37 1.79
CA ALA A 212 1.41 -11.32 1.74
C ALA A 212 0.76 -11.37 0.36
N ILE A 213 0.54 -10.21 -0.28
CA ILE A 213 0.07 -10.13 -1.68
C ILE A 213 1.10 -10.75 -2.63
N MET A 214 2.39 -10.45 -2.45
CA MET A 214 3.45 -11.04 -3.27
C MET A 214 3.45 -12.57 -3.20
N ILE A 215 3.25 -13.18 -2.03
CA ILE A 215 3.13 -14.64 -1.88
C ILE A 215 2.01 -15.19 -2.75
N ILE A 216 0.84 -14.56 -2.76
CA ILE A 216 -0.30 -14.98 -3.62
C ILE A 216 0.06 -14.81 -5.10
N ILE A 217 0.58 -13.66 -5.49
CA ILE A 217 0.99 -13.36 -6.86
C ILE A 217 2.04 -14.36 -7.36
N PHE A 218 3.05 -14.67 -6.56
CA PHE A 218 4.10 -15.62 -6.91
C PHE A 218 3.55 -17.03 -7.14
N GLN A 219 2.57 -17.46 -6.35
CA GLN A 219 1.89 -18.73 -6.57
C GLN A 219 1.07 -18.73 -7.87
N VAL A 220 0.39 -17.62 -8.19
CA VAL A 220 -0.35 -17.44 -9.45
C VAL A 220 0.62 -17.49 -10.64
N ILE A 221 1.72 -16.73 -10.59
CA ILE A 221 2.75 -16.73 -11.64
C ILE A 221 3.33 -18.13 -11.82
N ARG A 222 3.69 -18.83 -10.74
CA ARG A 222 4.19 -20.20 -10.76
C ARG A 222 3.22 -21.17 -11.45
N LYS A 223 1.91 -21.00 -11.22
CA LYS A 223 0.86 -21.85 -11.80
C LYS A 223 0.61 -21.56 -13.28
N LEU A 224 0.67 -20.28 -13.68
CA LEU A 224 0.30 -19.84 -15.03
C LEU A 224 1.50 -19.74 -15.99
N SER A 225 2.72 -19.76 -15.48
CA SER A 225 3.95 -19.63 -16.27
C SER A 225 4.90 -20.82 -16.04
N ARG A 226 5.99 -20.84 -16.81
CA ARG A 226 7.10 -21.78 -16.60
C ARG A 226 8.15 -21.29 -15.58
N PHE A 227 7.86 -20.17 -14.93
CA PHE A 227 8.78 -19.59 -13.97
C PHE A 227 8.80 -20.43 -12.69
N ARG A 228 9.98 -20.86 -12.28
CA ARG A 228 10.15 -21.69 -11.07
C ARG A 228 10.27 -20.79 -9.85
N ILE A 229 9.37 -20.97 -8.90
CA ILE A 229 9.40 -20.30 -7.60
C ILE A 229 9.42 -21.39 -6.52
N GLU A 230 10.48 -21.42 -5.74
CA GLU A 230 10.64 -22.41 -4.69
C GLU A 230 9.73 -22.10 -3.49
N ASP A 231 9.15 -23.14 -2.88
CA ASP A 231 8.37 -23.00 -1.64
C ASP A 231 9.20 -22.40 -0.51
N LYS A 232 10.52 -22.65 -0.50
CA LYS A 232 11.46 -22.05 0.47
C LYS A 232 11.43 -20.52 0.44
N ALA A 233 11.27 -19.91 -0.74
CA ALA A 233 11.14 -18.46 -0.85
C ALA A 233 9.83 -17.97 -0.20
N LEU A 234 8.71 -18.62 -0.53
CA LEU A 234 7.39 -18.26 0.02
C LEU A 234 7.35 -18.41 1.55
N PHE A 235 7.89 -19.52 2.07
CA PHE A 235 7.95 -19.75 3.52
C PHE A 235 8.89 -18.78 4.24
N LYS A 236 9.98 -18.36 3.61
CA LYS A 236 10.88 -17.36 4.18
C LYS A 236 10.24 -15.97 4.22
N ILE A 237 9.53 -15.58 3.17
CA ILE A 237 8.75 -14.33 3.15
C ILE A 237 7.70 -14.37 4.27
N ALA A 238 6.95 -15.46 4.41
CA ALA A 238 5.94 -15.60 5.46
C ALA A 238 6.54 -15.55 6.89
N GLU A 239 7.76 -16.05 7.08
CA GLU A 239 8.49 -15.91 8.34
C GLU A 239 8.82 -14.46 8.65
N LEU A 240 9.26 -13.69 7.67
CA LEU A 240 9.53 -12.26 7.83
C LEU A 240 8.27 -11.45 8.09
N ILE A 241 7.14 -11.84 7.46
CA ILE A 241 5.82 -11.25 7.76
C ILE A 241 5.44 -11.47 9.22
N ALA A 242 5.69 -12.66 9.79
CA ALA A 242 5.39 -12.92 11.20
C ALA A 242 6.13 -11.96 12.14
N TYR A 243 7.41 -11.69 11.88
CA TYR A 243 8.18 -10.73 12.67
C TYR A 243 7.67 -9.29 12.51
N ALA A 244 7.34 -8.90 11.28
CA ALA A 244 6.77 -7.59 11.01
C ALA A 244 5.40 -7.40 11.67
N MET A 245 4.53 -8.44 11.65
CA MET A 245 3.22 -8.38 12.28
C MET A 245 3.31 -8.35 13.80
N PHE A 246 4.26 -9.08 14.39
CA PHE A 246 4.54 -8.95 15.84
C PHE A 246 4.83 -7.49 16.20
N LEU A 247 5.72 -6.85 15.42
CA LEU A 247 6.04 -5.44 15.64
C LEU A 247 4.83 -4.52 15.40
N ASN A 248 4.03 -4.75 14.35
CA ASN A 248 2.82 -3.95 14.08
C ASN A 248 1.81 -4.05 15.22
N LEU A 249 1.53 -5.27 15.71
CA LEU A 249 0.60 -5.49 16.83
C LEU A 249 1.14 -4.89 18.13
N PHE A 250 2.45 -5.00 18.39
CA PHE A 250 3.08 -4.39 19.55
C PHE A 250 2.96 -2.86 19.54
N LEU A 251 3.27 -2.23 18.40
CA LEU A 251 3.19 -0.78 18.26
C LEU A 251 1.74 -0.28 18.38
N LEU A 252 0.77 -1.00 17.79
CA LEU A 252 -0.65 -0.69 17.96
C LEU A 252 -1.08 -0.83 19.42
N GLY A 253 -0.70 -1.93 20.08
CA GLY A 253 -1.01 -2.15 21.50
C GLY A 253 -0.40 -1.10 22.41
N ALA A 254 0.84 -0.66 22.13
CA ALA A 254 1.50 0.41 22.87
C ALA A 254 0.77 1.76 22.71
N GLU A 255 0.32 2.07 21.50
CA GLU A 255 -0.45 3.28 21.21
C GLU A 255 -1.82 3.25 21.93
N LEU A 256 -2.56 2.14 21.80
CA LEU A 256 -3.83 1.95 22.52
C LEU A 256 -3.63 2.09 24.04
N PHE A 257 -2.65 1.40 24.60
CA PHE A 257 -2.36 1.50 26.05
C PHE A 257 -2.10 2.95 26.46
N LYS A 258 -1.24 3.66 25.71
CA LYS A 258 -0.92 5.08 26.01
C LYS A 258 -2.19 5.93 26.00
N GLU A 259 -3.03 5.84 24.98
CA GLU A 259 -4.20 6.71 24.81
C GLU A 259 -5.26 6.44 25.89
N TYR A 260 -5.56 5.17 26.17
CA TYR A 260 -6.53 4.79 27.20
C TYR A 260 -6.01 5.05 28.63
N TYR A 261 -4.69 4.94 28.85
CA TYR A 261 -4.11 5.22 30.16
C TYR A 261 -3.97 6.71 30.44
N SER A 262 -3.49 7.48 29.46
CA SER A 262 -3.24 8.92 29.63
C SER A 262 -4.50 9.79 29.51
N TYR A 263 -5.52 9.28 28.84
CA TYR A 263 -6.82 9.94 28.64
C TYR A 263 -6.69 11.36 28.09
N THR A 264 -5.89 11.51 27.02
CA THR A 264 -5.65 12.78 26.34
C THR A 264 -6.72 13.10 25.31
N VAL A 265 -6.62 14.24 24.61
CA VAL A 265 -7.51 14.62 23.50
C VAL A 265 -7.53 13.61 22.34
N HIS A 266 -6.53 12.74 22.26
CA HIS A 266 -6.48 11.68 21.24
C HIS A 266 -7.51 10.55 21.49
N ILE A 267 -7.99 10.39 22.75
CA ILE A 267 -8.83 9.26 23.15
C ILE A 267 -10.15 9.18 22.38
N ASP A 268 -10.73 10.33 22.00
CA ASP A 268 -12.05 10.34 21.37
C ASP A 268 -12.03 9.70 19.97
N SER A 269 -10.98 9.92 19.20
CA SER A 269 -10.81 9.22 17.90
C SER A 269 -10.60 7.71 18.09
N PHE A 270 -9.89 7.27 19.14
CA PHE A 270 -9.75 5.85 19.46
C PHE A 270 -11.07 5.25 19.95
N LYS A 271 -11.85 5.97 20.77
CA LYS A 271 -13.20 5.53 21.15
C LYS A 271 -14.10 5.40 19.94
N TYR A 272 -14.14 6.41 19.06
CA TYR A 272 -14.89 6.33 17.82
C TYR A 272 -14.56 5.07 17.01
N LEU A 273 -13.27 4.71 16.94
CA LEU A 273 -12.81 3.56 16.18
C LEU A 273 -13.15 2.22 16.86
N PHE A 274 -12.93 2.08 18.19
CA PHE A 274 -12.99 0.80 18.89
C PHE A 274 -14.26 0.55 19.70
N GLU A 275 -14.92 1.60 20.18
CA GLU A 275 -16.10 1.51 21.06
C GLU A 275 -17.33 2.18 20.47
N GLY A 276 -17.12 3.18 19.63
CA GLY A 276 -18.10 4.16 19.20
C GLY A 276 -18.09 5.41 20.10
N LEU A 277 -18.51 6.54 19.52
CA LEU A 277 -18.53 7.84 20.19
C LEU A 277 -19.89 8.50 19.99
N HIS A 278 -20.58 8.90 21.08
CA HIS A 278 -21.87 9.55 21.06
C HIS A 278 -22.96 8.87 20.20
N GLY A 279 -22.95 7.53 20.12
CA GLY A 279 -23.87 6.75 19.33
C GLY A 279 -23.43 6.48 17.88
N HIS A 280 -22.29 7.02 17.45
CA HIS A 280 -21.69 6.75 16.15
C HIS A 280 -20.70 5.58 16.26
N HIS A 281 -20.89 4.51 15.47
CA HIS A 281 -20.04 3.30 15.53
C HIS A 281 -19.88 2.59 14.17
N PRO A 282 -19.78 3.33 13.03
CA PRO A 282 -19.74 2.69 11.72
C PRO A 282 -18.47 1.86 11.49
N LEU A 283 -17.35 2.21 12.12
CA LEU A 283 -16.05 1.52 11.96
C LEU A 283 -15.80 0.41 12.98
N VAL A 284 -16.53 0.40 14.11
CA VAL A 284 -16.28 -0.55 15.22
C VAL A 284 -16.28 -2.02 14.77
N PRO A 285 -17.28 -2.53 14.03
CA PRO A 285 -17.25 -3.93 13.61
C PRO A 285 -16.09 -4.25 12.65
N TRP A 286 -15.71 -3.28 11.83
CA TRP A 286 -14.62 -3.44 10.87
C TRP A 286 -13.26 -3.52 11.53
N ILE A 287 -12.97 -2.65 12.51
CA ILE A 287 -11.68 -2.65 13.18
C ILE A 287 -11.50 -3.92 14.04
N TRP A 288 -12.54 -4.38 14.75
CA TRP A 288 -12.46 -5.62 15.49
C TRP A 288 -12.29 -6.83 14.58
N ALA A 289 -12.97 -6.87 13.44
CA ALA A 289 -12.74 -7.89 12.42
C ALA A 289 -11.30 -7.86 11.90
N ALA A 290 -10.75 -6.66 11.64
CA ALA A 290 -9.37 -6.49 11.20
C ALA A 290 -8.37 -6.98 12.27
N MET A 291 -8.60 -6.63 13.55
CA MET A 291 -7.76 -7.12 14.65
C MET A 291 -7.77 -8.64 14.75
N ALA A 292 -8.96 -9.25 14.69
CA ALA A 292 -9.08 -10.70 14.68
C ALA A 292 -8.35 -11.34 13.48
N MET A 293 -8.51 -10.79 12.28
CA MET A 293 -7.82 -11.25 11.07
C MET A 293 -6.31 -11.13 11.20
N ASN A 294 -5.80 -10.00 11.69
CA ASN A 294 -4.37 -9.76 11.87
C ASN A 294 -3.75 -10.71 12.89
N VAL A 295 -4.42 -10.95 14.03
CA VAL A 295 -3.96 -11.89 15.07
C VAL A 295 -3.97 -13.32 14.54
N ILE A 296 -5.04 -13.76 13.88
CA ILE A 296 -5.12 -15.10 13.29
C ILE A 296 -4.04 -15.31 12.24
N ALA A 297 -3.85 -14.34 11.34
CA ALA A 297 -2.80 -14.39 10.31
C ALA A 297 -1.40 -14.45 10.95
N PHE A 298 -1.16 -13.66 12.00
CA PHE A 298 0.09 -13.69 12.76
C PHE A 298 0.36 -15.09 13.34
N ILE A 299 -0.61 -15.71 13.99
CA ILE A 299 -0.49 -17.06 14.54
C ILE A 299 -0.20 -18.09 13.44
N LEU A 300 -0.91 -18.02 12.31
CA LEU A 300 -0.69 -18.90 11.16
C LEU A 300 0.72 -18.80 10.59
N PHE A 301 1.31 -17.59 10.58
CA PHE A 301 2.68 -17.37 10.08
C PHE A 301 3.75 -17.65 11.14
N LEU A 302 3.45 -17.46 12.42
CA LEU A 302 4.37 -17.72 13.51
C LEU A 302 4.66 -19.22 13.65
N ILE A 303 3.63 -20.05 13.55
CA ILE A 303 3.74 -21.50 13.73
C ILE A 303 4.32 -22.13 12.45
N PRO A 304 5.51 -22.82 12.52
CA PRO A 304 6.15 -23.38 11.33
C PRO A 304 5.32 -24.40 10.55
N GLN A 305 4.48 -25.19 11.25
CA GLN A 305 3.64 -26.24 10.67
C GLN A 305 2.54 -25.64 9.76
N THR A 306 1.91 -24.56 10.20
CA THR A 306 0.89 -23.85 9.41
C THR A 306 1.52 -23.01 8.31
N ARG A 307 2.61 -22.33 8.58
CA ARG A 307 3.36 -21.52 7.61
C ARG A 307 3.86 -22.33 6.43
N LYS A 308 4.32 -23.57 6.64
CA LYS A 308 4.84 -24.46 5.57
C LYS A 308 3.76 -25.22 4.80
N ARG A 309 2.49 -25.03 5.10
CA ARG A 309 1.36 -25.64 4.38
C ARG A 309 0.68 -24.57 3.52
N LEU A 310 0.66 -24.74 2.18
CA LEU A 310 0.16 -23.74 1.24
C LEU A 310 -1.28 -23.28 1.52
N THR A 311 -2.17 -24.17 1.96
CA THR A 311 -3.56 -23.81 2.31
C THR A 311 -3.64 -22.80 3.45
N THR A 312 -2.98 -23.09 4.56
CA THR A 312 -2.97 -22.21 5.74
C THR A 312 -2.14 -20.95 5.50
N LEU A 313 -1.07 -21.05 4.69
CA LEU A 313 -0.30 -19.91 4.21
C LEU A 313 -1.19 -18.94 3.42
N ASN A 314 -1.96 -19.44 2.45
CA ASN A 314 -2.84 -18.62 1.64
C ASN A 314 -3.98 -18.01 2.45
N LEU A 315 -4.55 -18.75 3.39
CA LEU A 315 -5.54 -18.21 4.33
C LEU A 315 -4.92 -17.06 5.14
N GLY A 316 -3.73 -17.27 5.71
CA GLY A 316 -3.00 -16.23 6.43
C GLY A 316 -2.73 -14.99 5.56
N CYS A 317 -2.34 -15.18 4.30
CA CYS A 317 -2.15 -14.06 3.36
C CYS A 317 -3.45 -13.28 3.13
N LEU A 318 -4.57 -13.95 2.88
CA LEU A 318 -5.87 -13.28 2.67
C LEU A 318 -6.31 -12.49 3.91
N LEU A 319 -6.22 -13.09 5.09
CA LEU A 319 -6.55 -12.43 6.35
C LEU A 319 -5.66 -11.20 6.58
N MET A 320 -4.34 -11.33 6.31
CA MET A 320 -3.37 -10.25 6.44
C MET A 320 -3.66 -9.08 5.49
N ILE A 321 -3.98 -9.39 4.23
CA ILE A 321 -4.29 -8.38 3.21
C ILE A 321 -5.52 -7.57 3.61
N ILE A 322 -6.60 -8.25 3.99
CA ILE A 322 -7.86 -7.61 4.36
C ILE A 322 -7.73 -6.88 5.70
N GLY A 323 -7.16 -7.54 6.72
CA GLY A 323 -7.02 -6.96 8.05
C GLY A 323 -6.17 -5.71 8.07
N VAL A 324 -5.01 -5.73 7.40
CA VAL A 324 -4.14 -4.54 7.32
C VAL A 324 -4.75 -3.46 6.43
N TRP A 325 -5.48 -3.81 5.36
CA TRP A 325 -6.19 -2.81 4.55
C TRP A 325 -7.24 -2.06 5.37
N ILE A 326 -8.04 -2.76 6.17
CA ILE A 326 -9.03 -2.11 7.06
C ILE A 326 -8.32 -1.26 8.11
N GLU A 327 -7.27 -1.78 8.77
CA GLU A 327 -6.54 -1.08 9.82
C GLU A 327 -5.84 0.19 9.31
N LYS A 328 -5.14 0.10 8.15
CA LYS A 328 -4.31 1.20 7.62
C LYS A 328 -5.02 2.09 6.61
N GLY A 329 -6.05 1.60 5.99
CA GLY A 329 -6.90 2.37 5.10
C GLY A 329 -7.99 3.10 5.90
N PRO A 330 -9.24 2.64 5.83
CA PRO A 330 -10.36 3.34 6.45
C PRO A 330 -10.23 3.48 7.97
N GLY A 331 -9.70 2.47 8.68
CA GLY A 331 -9.50 2.50 10.13
C GLY A 331 -8.41 3.45 10.62
N PHE A 332 -7.60 3.97 9.71
CA PHE A 332 -6.59 5.00 10.03
C PHE A 332 -6.99 6.38 9.49
N VAL A 333 -7.50 6.46 8.25
CA VAL A 333 -7.75 7.76 7.60
C VAL A 333 -9.00 8.42 8.18
N ILE A 334 -10.12 7.69 8.31
CA ILE A 334 -11.39 8.27 8.74
C ILE A 334 -11.36 8.77 10.19
N PRO A 335 -10.89 7.99 11.20
CA PRO A 335 -10.87 8.44 12.59
C PRO A 335 -10.02 9.69 12.85
N GLY A 336 -9.03 9.96 11.98
CA GLY A 336 -8.23 11.17 12.09
C GLY A 336 -8.98 12.47 11.85
N PHE A 337 -10.17 12.39 11.26
CA PHE A 337 -11.07 13.53 11.10
C PHE A 337 -12.11 13.64 12.23
N ILE A 338 -12.28 12.61 13.06
CA ILE A 338 -13.40 12.45 13.99
C ILE A 338 -12.90 12.28 15.43
N PRO A 339 -13.38 13.10 16.38
CA PRO A 339 -14.17 14.33 16.13
C PRO A 339 -13.35 15.39 15.40
N ASP A 340 -14.03 16.36 14.81
CA ASP A 340 -13.36 17.54 14.27
C ASP A 340 -12.85 18.47 15.39
N PRO A 341 -12.09 19.55 15.10
CA PRO A 341 -11.62 20.48 16.14
C PRO A 341 -12.72 21.20 16.92
N LEU A 342 -13.95 21.19 16.44
CA LEU A 342 -15.14 21.76 17.13
C LEU A 342 -15.89 20.70 17.96
N GLY A 343 -15.45 19.43 17.90
CA GLY A 343 -16.10 18.31 18.59
C GLY A 343 -17.24 17.68 17.83
N GLU A 344 -17.45 18.04 16.56
CA GLU A 344 -18.51 17.45 15.73
C GLU A 344 -18.11 16.08 15.18
N ILE A 345 -19.09 15.20 15.02
CA ILE A 345 -18.90 13.85 14.49
C ILE A 345 -19.63 13.74 13.15
N SER A 346 -18.88 13.50 12.09
CA SER A 346 -19.40 13.30 10.74
C SER A 346 -19.02 11.91 10.24
N ASP A 347 -19.97 11.00 10.17
CA ASP A 347 -19.74 9.65 9.65
C ASP A 347 -19.47 9.68 8.13
N TYR A 348 -18.49 8.89 7.70
CA TYR A 348 -18.19 8.70 6.29
C TYR A 348 -18.37 7.24 5.88
N ILE A 349 -19.13 7.03 4.82
CA ILE A 349 -19.29 5.74 4.15
C ILE A 349 -19.13 6.00 2.64
N PRO A 350 -18.23 5.30 1.93
CA PRO A 350 -18.01 5.52 0.51
C PRO A 350 -19.28 5.19 -0.30
N ASN A 351 -19.58 6.02 -1.29
CA ASN A 351 -20.70 5.78 -2.20
C ASN A 351 -20.29 4.89 -3.39
N ALA A 352 -21.27 4.54 -4.22
CA ALA A 352 -21.03 3.68 -5.39
C ALA A 352 -20.06 4.29 -6.41
N LEU A 353 -20.03 5.62 -6.54
CA LEU A 353 -19.09 6.32 -7.41
C LEU A 353 -17.64 6.10 -6.97
N GLU A 354 -17.36 6.33 -5.68
CA GLU A 354 -16.03 6.13 -5.10
C GLU A 354 -15.56 4.67 -5.22
N LEU A 355 -16.48 3.72 -5.02
CA LEU A 355 -16.19 2.29 -5.18
C LEU A 355 -15.84 1.94 -6.62
N MET A 356 -16.62 2.42 -7.63
CA MET A 356 -16.37 2.10 -9.03
C MET A 356 -15.07 2.72 -9.53
N VAL A 357 -14.74 3.96 -9.14
CA VAL A 357 -13.45 4.60 -9.43
C VAL A 357 -12.32 3.79 -8.79
N SER A 358 -12.47 3.38 -7.53
CA SER A 358 -11.47 2.58 -6.82
C SER A 358 -11.21 1.23 -7.50
N PHE A 359 -12.25 0.50 -7.92
CA PHE A 359 -12.09 -0.74 -8.68
C PHE A 359 -11.38 -0.52 -10.02
N GLY A 360 -11.68 0.61 -10.70
CA GLY A 360 -10.99 0.99 -11.93
C GLY A 360 -9.49 1.19 -11.72
N ILE A 361 -9.10 1.88 -10.65
CA ILE A 361 -7.68 2.12 -10.31
C ILE A 361 -6.98 0.82 -9.91
N TRP A 362 -7.59 -0.04 -9.10
CA TRP A 362 -7.04 -1.36 -8.78
C TRP A 362 -6.85 -2.22 -10.04
N ALA A 363 -7.82 -2.22 -10.96
CA ALA A 363 -7.71 -2.93 -12.23
C ALA A 363 -6.58 -2.35 -13.11
N ALA A 364 -6.40 -1.02 -13.13
CA ALA A 364 -5.31 -0.38 -13.86
C ALA A 364 -3.93 -0.81 -13.34
N GLY A 365 -3.74 -0.85 -12.02
CA GLY A 365 -2.49 -1.33 -11.44
C GLY A 365 -2.22 -2.81 -11.71
N LEU A 366 -3.25 -3.66 -11.62
CA LEU A 366 -3.14 -5.07 -11.99
C LEU A 366 -2.80 -5.25 -13.47
N LEU A 367 -3.35 -4.41 -14.35
CA LEU A 367 -3.01 -4.41 -15.78
C LEU A 367 -1.56 -3.98 -15.99
N VAL A 368 -1.12 -2.88 -15.37
CA VAL A 368 0.28 -2.41 -15.43
C VAL A 368 1.22 -3.53 -14.97
N PHE A 369 0.96 -4.14 -13.82
CA PHE A 369 1.77 -5.26 -13.35
C PHE A 369 1.77 -6.44 -14.33
N THR A 370 0.60 -6.81 -14.87
CA THR A 370 0.47 -7.89 -15.85
C THR A 370 1.29 -7.62 -17.13
N LEU A 371 1.35 -6.35 -17.56
CA LEU A 371 2.15 -5.95 -18.72
C LEU A 371 3.65 -5.95 -18.40
N LEU A 372 4.05 -5.50 -17.21
CA LEU A 372 5.45 -5.44 -16.79
C LEU A 372 6.09 -6.82 -16.64
N ILE A 373 5.34 -7.84 -16.21
CA ILE A 373 5.86 -9.20 -16.05
C ILE A 373 5.85 -10.03 -17.35
N LYS A 374 5.27 -9.50 -18.45
CA LYS A 374 5.17 -10.13 -19.76
C LYS A 374 6.36 -9.87 -20.65
#